data_38a6920cd15dd85a818812adaa8cff97
#
_entry.id   38a6920cd15dd85a818812adaa8cff97
#
_cell.length_a   1.000
_cell.length_b   1.000
_cell.length_c   1.000
_cell.angle_alpha   90.00
_cell.angle_beta   90.00
_cell.angle_gamma   90.00
#
_symmetry.space_group_name_H-M   'P 1'
#
loop_
_entity.id
_entity.type
_entity.pdbx_description
1 polymer ?
#
loop_
_entity_poly.entity_id
_entity_poly.type
_entity_poly.pdbx_seq_one_letter_code
_entity_poly.pdbx_strand_id
1 'polypeptide(L)'
;MNGYRPSSSQHACQQNPSPDAGTASARLSRRSFLIAGAGALVGAAGRVRADAPIILGQVSLSFYAVAGAVVHEILERMGHTVELRQGPHDEIFPMLGDSAIDLMAACWLPEGHAAYWAKYGGNAMEVARLYDGARFFWAVPDYVPASEVASIADLAKPAVAQRMTKVIQGIGTAAVITTVSQKAVGEYGLDSLGYSLRPGKPAEWTGAYDAAVAEGRWIVFPTWAPQYLNRGGKLRPLQDPRGILGGVNHASLVAPRGRFQALPATTRAVLARIDLGLDGVTEMDWLVNVGKKTPREAARLWMQANDGRVSGWFR
;
A
#
# COMPACT_ATOMS: atom_id res chain seq x y z
N MET A 1 32.21 -51.27 0.54
CA MET A 1 31.43 -52.48 0.86
C MET A 1 29.97 -52.13 0.69
N ASN A 2 29.34 -52.84 -0.24
CA ASN A 2 27.89 -53.03 -0.50
C ASN A 2 27.03 -51.76 -0.60
N GLY A 3 26.50 -51.39 -1.71
CA GLY A 3 26.06 -52.10 -2.95
C GLY A 3 24.63 -52.60 -2.82
N TYR A 4 23.64 -51.80 -3.36
CA TYR A 4 22.54 -52.45 -4.06
C TYR A 4 21.80 -51.45 -4.96
N ARG A 5 21.76 -51.71 -6.23
CA ARG A 5 20.90 -51.21 -7.33
C ARG A 5 20.02 -52.40 -7.76
N PRO A 6 19.18 -52.29 -8.79
CA PRO A 6 17.80 -51.80 -8.89
C PRO A 6 16.85 -52.91 -9.35
N SER A 7 15.56 -52.65 -9.54
CA SER A 7 14.78 -53.49 -10.48
C SER A 7 13.67 -52.69 -11.15
N SER A 8 13.79 -52.71 -12.44
CA SER A 8 12.84 -52.40 -13.48
C SER A 8 11.80 -53.51 -13.63
N SER A 9 10.57 -53.19 -13.97
CA SER A 9 9.73 -54.08 -14.79
C SER A 9 8.75 -53.29 -15.64
N GLN A 10 8.94 -53.45 -16.93
CA GLN A 10 8.05 -53.16 -18.04
C GLN A 10 6.97 -54.27 -18.12
N HIS A 11 5.77 -53.91 -18.60
CA HIS A 11 4.90 -54.72 -19.48
C HIS A 11 3.88 -53.74 -20.05
N ALA A 12 3.91 -53.39 -21.31
CA ALA A 12 3.60 -54.10 -22.54
C ALA A 12 2.10 -54.19 -22.85
N CYS A 13 1.73 -53.43 -23.81
CA CYS A 13 0.91 -53.70 -25.00
C CYS A 13 -0.32 -54.61 -24.91
N GLN A 14 -1.48 -54.08 -25.32
CA GLN A 14 -2.31 -54.84 -26.29
C GLN A 14 -3.23 -53.88 -27.11
N GLN A 15 -3.29 -54.16 -28.39
CA GLN A 15 -3.99 -53.49 -29.46
C GLN A 15 -5.38 -54.10 -29.72
N ASN A 16 -6.36 -53.23 -30.11
CA ASN A 16 -7.37 -53.36 -31.20
C ASN A 16 -8.27 -54.61 -31.30
N PRO A 17 -9.45 -54.60 -31.97
CA PRO A 17 -9.79 -53.83 -33.15
C PRO A 17 -11.26 -53.30 -33.26
N SER A 18 -11.51 -52.44 -34.24
CA SER A 18 -12.82 -52.12 -34.83
C SER A 18 -13.40 -53.26 -35.67
N PRO A 19 -14.73 -53.32 -35.95
CA PRO A 19 -15.12 -53.06 -37.33
C PRO A 19 -16.47 -52.35 -37.59
N ASP A 20 -16.50 -51.74 -38.77
CA ASP A 20 -17.48 -51.68 -39.85
C ASP A 20 -18.86 -51.00 -39.70
N ALA A 21 -18.96 -50.00 -40.47
CA ALA A 21 -19.83 -49.70 -41.62
C ALA A 21 -21.30 -50.08 -41.58
N GLY A 22 -22.13 -49.06 -41.76
CA GLY A 22 -23.54 -49.18 -42.07
C GLY A 22 -24.12 -47.92 -42.68
N THR A 23 -23.98 -47.82 -44.00
CA THR A 23 -24.64 -46.82 -44.85
C THR A 23 -26.14 -47.07 -44.94
N ALA A 24 -26.98 -46.05 -44.73
CA ALA A 24 -28.34 -46.04 -45.22
C ALA A 24 -28.76 -44.64 -45.67
N SER A 25 -28.79 -44.48 -46.98
CA SER A 25 -29.48 -43.40 -47.68
C SER A 25 -30.99 -43.51 -47.50
N ALA A 26 -31.63 -42.44 -47.16
CA ALA A 26 -33.10 -42.30 -47.39
C ALA A 26 -33.43 -40.89 -47.84
N ARG A 27 -34.16 -40.87 -48.87
CA ARG A 27 -34.51 -39.85 -49.85
C ARG A 27 -35.42 -38.75 -49.30
N LEU A 28 -35.30 -37.58 -49.92
CA LEU A 28 -36.19 -36.40 -49.90
C LEU A 28 -37.66 -36.71 -50.01
N SER A 29 -38.47 -36.02 -49.22
CA SER A 29 -39.82 -35.66 -49.59
C SER A 29 -40.09 -34.19 -49.23
N ARG A 30 -40.29 -33.39 -50.30
CA ARG A 30 -40.80 -32.03 -50.25
C ARG A 30 -42.31 -32.10 -49.95
N ARG A 31 -42.74 -31.47 -48.88
CA ARG A 31 -44.10 -30.87 -48.84
C ARG A 31 -44.10 -29.70 -47.84
N SER A 32 -44.43 -28.57 -48.40
CA SER A 32 -44.63 -27.26 -47.84
C SER A 32 -45.67 -27.26 -46.71
N PHE A 33 -45.38 -26.57 -45.64
CA PHE A 33 -46.46 -25.93 -44.84
C PHE A 33 -45.95 -24.55 -44.34
N LEU A 34 -46.55 -23.52 -44.89
CA LEU A 34 -46.60 -22.17 -44.39
C LEU A 34 -47.40 -22.16 -43.10
N ILE A 35 -46.80 -21.72 -41.97
CA ILE A 35 -47.56 -21.19 -40.85
C ILE A 35 -46.87 -19.92 -40.38
N ALA A 36 -47.68 -18.91 -40.29
CA ALA A 36 -47.39 -17.52 -40.01
C ALA A 36 -46.76 -17.26 -38.65
N GLY A 37 -46.05 -16.20 -38.60
CA GLY A 37 -45.43 -15.45 -37.56
C GLY A 37 -46.03 -15.45 -36.17
N ALA A 38 -45.14 -15.62 -35.21
CA ALA A 38 -45.23 -14.96 -33.90
C ALA A 38 -43.84 -14.50 -33.57
N GLY A 39 -43.65 -13.19 -33.61
CA GLY A 39 -42.38 -12.53 -33.25
C GLY A 39 -42.02 -12.80 -31.80
N ALA A 40 -41.04 -13.64 -31.57
CA ALA A 40 -40.34 -13.67 -30.33
C ALA A 40 -39.22 -12.59 -30.42
N LEU A 41 -39.54 -11.37 -29.97
CA LEU A 41 -38.55 -10.43 -29.51
C LEU A 41 -37.85 -11.07 -28.28
N VAL A 42 -36.89 -11.94 -28.55
CA VAL A 42 -35.87 -12.29 -27.54
C VAL A 42 -35.06 -11.03 -27.31
N GLY A 43 -35.48 -10.29 -26.25
CA GLY A 43 -34.68 -9.20 -25.75
C GLY A 43 -33.27 -9.72 -25.59
N ALA A 44 -32.37 -9.19 -26.35
CA ALA A 44 -30.95 -9.26 -26.07
C ALA A 44 -30.77 -8.57 -24.73
N ALA A 45 -30.94 -9.33 -23.64
CA ALA A 45 -30.38 -8.97 -22.35
C ALA A 45 -28.89 -8.86 -22.62
N GLY A 46 -28.45 -7.65 -22.90
CA GLY A 46 -27.03 -7.33 -23.00
C GLY A 46 -26.42 -7.87 -21.72
N ARG A 47 -25.63 -8.95 -21.86
CA ARG A 47 -24.72 -9.33 -20.80
C ARG A 47 -23.90 -8.06 -20.51
N VAL A 48 -24.22 -7.41 -19.40
CA VAL A 48 -23.33 -6.42 -18.79
C VAL A 48 -22.03 -7.18 -18.59
N ARG A 49 -21.08 -6.94 -19.49
CA ARG A 49 -19.71 -7.44 -19.35
C ARG A 49 -19.26 -6.83 -18.04
N ALA A 50 -19.07 -7.65 -17.00
CA ALA A 50 -18.48 -7.17 -15.77
C ALA A 50 -17.16 -6.51 -16.18
N ASP A 51 -17.05 -5.20 -15.97
CA ASP A 51 -15.81 -4.50 -16.23
C ASP A 51 -14.71 -5.17 -15.42
N ALA A 52 -13.53 -5.32 -16.02
CA ALA A 52 -12.39 -5.90 -15.32
C ALA A 52 -12.17 -5.11 -14.00
N PRO A 53 -11.80 -5.78 -12.90
CA PRO A 53 -11.61 -5.11 -11.64
C PRO A 53 -10.50 -4.05 -11.77
N ILE A 54 -10.68 -2.92 -11.09
CA ILE A 54 -9.64 -1.89 -10.95
C ILE A 54 -8.63 -2.41 -9.93
N ILE A 55 -7.37 -2.50 -10.34
CA ILE A 55 -6.29 -3.00 -9.48
C ILE A 55 -5.69 -1.82 -8.71
N LEU A 56 -5.91 -1.81 -7.39
CA LEU A 56 -5.42 -0.79 -6.47
C LEU A 56 -4.18 -1.29 -5.73
N GLY A 57 -3.02 -0.66 -5.96
CA GLY A 57 -1.78 -0.93 -5.25
C GLY A 57 -1.65 -0.08 -3.99
N GLN A 58 -1.06 -0.64 -2.93
CA GLN A 58 -0.69 0.10 -1.72
C GLN A 58 0.45 -0.55 -0.97
N VAL A 59 1.23 0.23 -0.26
CA VAL A 59 2.29 -0.28 0.62
C VAL A 59 1.68 -0.88 1.89
N SER A 60 2.29 -1.97 2.42
CA SER A 60 1.82 -2.71 3.60
C SER A 60 2.11 -1.99 4.92
N LEU A 61 1.64 -0.75 5.06
CA LEU A 61 1.66 0.01 6.32
C LEU A 61 0.25 0.56 6.56
N SER A 62 -0.17 0.63 7.82
CA SER A 62 -1.57 0.91 8.16
C SER A 62 -2.08 2.26 7.64
N PHE A 63 -1.27 3.31 7.67
CA PHE A 63 -1.64 4.63 7.16
C PHE A 63 -1.80 4.65 5.62
N TYR A 64 -1.05 3.83 4.87
CA TYR A 64 -1.32 3.63 3.44
C TYR A 64 -2.58 2.80 3.24
N ALA A 65 -2.77 1.77 4.07
CA ALA A 65 -3.94 0.90 3.96
C ALA A 65 -5.26 1.65 4.19
N VAL A 66 -5.31 2.61 5.11
CA VAL A 66 -6.53 3.42 5.32
C VAL A 66 -6.75 4.42 4.18
N ALA A 67 -5.69 5.01 3.62
CA ALA A 67 -5.81 5.87 2.44
C ALA A 67 -6.31 5.08 1.22
N GLY A 68 -5.73 3.90 0.98
CA GLY A 68 -6.21 2.99 -0.07
C GLY A 68 -7.64 2.51 0.16
N ALA A 69 -8.03 2.26 1.41
CA ALA A 69 -9.38 1.85 1.76
C ALA A 69 -10.44 2.92 1.41
N VAL A 70 -10.14 4.21 1.59
CA VAL A 70 -11.05 5.27 1.14
C VAL A 70 -11.19 5.25 -0.38
N VAL A 71 -10.08 5.16 -1.12
CA VAL A 71 -10.13 5.04 -2.60
C VAL A 71 -10.94 3.82 -3.02
N HIS A 72 -10.76 2.68 -2.35
CA HIS A 72 -11.52 1.46 -2.59
C HIS A 72 -13.04 1.67 -2.39
N GLU A 73 -13.43 2.24 -1.23
CA GLU A 73 -14.85 2.53 -0.92
C GLU A 73 -15.48 3.49 -1.94
N ILE A 74 -14.74 4.50 -2.42
CA ILE A 74 -15.21 5.43 -3.46
C ILE A 74 -15.44 4.69 -4.78
N LEU A 75 -14.51 3.85 -5.20
CA LEU A 75 -14.65 3.06 -6.42
C LEU A 75 -15.83 2.09 -6.35
N GLU A 76 -16.03 1.39 -5.23
CA GLU A 76 -17.20 0.52 -5.04
C GLU A 76 -18.51 1.32 -5.04
N ARG A 77 -18.58 2.51 -4.42
CA ARG A 77 -19.76 3.39 -4.50
C ARG A 77 -20.08 3.81 -5.93
N MET A 78 -19.08 3.85 -6.81
CA MET A 78 -19.24 4.13 -8.23
C MET A 78 -19.57 2.89 -9.07
N GLY A 79 -19.72 1.71 -8.44
CA GLY A 79 -20.08 0.46 -9.10
C GLY A 79 -18.91 -0.34 -9.67
N HIS A 80 -17.66 0.04 -9.36
CA HIS A 80 -16.50 -0.72 -9.79
C HIS A 80 -16.17 -1.88 -8.83
N THR A 81 -15.71 -2.99 -9.40
CA THR A 81 -15.02 -4.03 -8.63
C THR A 81 -13.58 -3.63 -8.44
N VAL A 82 -13.03 -3.81 -7.23
CA VAL A 82 -11.65 -3.43 -6.90
C VAL A 82 -10.88 -4.66 -6.45
N GLU A 83 -9.70 -4.84 -7.02
CA GLU A 83 -8.72 -5.84 -6.58
C GLU A 83 -7.55 -5.13 -5.88
N LEU A 84 -7.24 -5.52 -4.64
CA LEU A 84 -6.18 -4.92 -3.87
C LEU A 84 -4.85 -5.69 -4.05
N ARG A 85 -3.79 -4.96 -4.37
CA ARG A 85 -2.40 -5.42 -4.33
C ARG A 85 -1.67 -4.71 -3.20
N GLN A 86 -1.12 -5.49 -2.26
CA GLN A 86 -0.46 -4.94 -1.08
C GLN A 86 0.87 -5.65 -0.85
N GLY A 87 1.92 -4.88 -0.63
CA GLY A 87 3.28 -5.39 -0.41
C GLY A 87 4.23 -4.30 0.09
N PRO A 88 5.50 -4.61 0.32
CA PRO A 88 6.52 -3.61 0.61
C PRO A 88 6.77 -2.70 -0.60
N HIS A 89 7.53 -1.61 -0.39
CA HIS A 89 7.78 -0.60 -1.43
C HIS A 89 8.41 -1.19 -2.70
N ASP A 90 9.36 -2.09 -2.54
CA ASP A 90 10.11 -2.73 -3.63
C ASP A 90 9.28 -3.76 -4.43
N GLU A 91 8.11 -4.13 -3.96
CA GLU A 91 7.13 -4.93 -4.72
C GLU A 91 6.07 -4.06 -5.40
N ILE A 92 5.56 -3.03 -4.72
CA ILE A 92 4.43 -2.24 -5.24
C ILE A 92 4.86 -1.20 -6.29
N PHE A 93 6.00 -0.52 -6.09
CA PHE A 93 6.47 0.47 -7.06
C PHE A 93 6.82 -0.10 -8.44
N PRO A 94 7.45 -1.28 -8.59
CA PRO A 94 7.59 -1.94 -9.89
C PRO A 94 6.26 -2.14 -10.60
N MET A 95 5.20 -2.55 -9.88
CA MET A 95 3.87 -2.74 -10.48
C MET A 95 3.29 -1.45 -11.07
N LEU A 96 3.61 -0.28 -10.48
CA LEU A 96 3.26 1.03 -11.05
C LEU A 96 4.00 1.25 -12.38
N GLY A 97 5.31 1.00 -12.40
CA GLY A 97 6.15 1.15 -13.60
C GLY A 97 5.72 0.24 -14.76
N ASP A 98 5.41 -1.01 -14.44
CA ASP A 98 4.98 -2.03 -15.39
C ASP A 98 3.49 -1.91 -15.80
N SER A 99 2.77 -0.92 -15.25
CA SER A 99 1.32 -0.77 -15.43
C SER A 99 0.51 -2.03 -15.04
N ALA A 100 1.01 -2.77 -14.07
CA ALA A 100 0.35 -3.95 -13.49
C ALA A 100 -0.73 -3.59 -12.45
N ILE A 101 -0.78 -2.34 -12.03
CA ILE A 101 -1.84 -1.74 -11.22
C ILE A 101 -2.45 -0.55 -11.95
N ASP A 102 -3.70 -0.22 -11.65
CA ASP A 102 -4.41 0.91 -12.24
C ASP A 102 -4.25 2.20 -11.43
N LEU A 103 -4.15 2.06 -10.12
CA LEU A 103 -3.99 3.14 -9.14
C LEU A 103 -3.03 2.70 -8.03
N MET A 104 -2.33 3.65 -7.40
CA MET A 104 -1.53 3.40 -6.19
C MET A 104 -1.78 4.50 -5.15
N ALA A 105 -2.16 4.10 -3.95
CA ALA A 105 -2.30 4.96 -2.77
C ALA A 105 -1.24 4.57 -1.71
N ALA A 106 -0.37 5.48 -1.26
CA ALA A 106 -0.14 6.82 -1.69
C ALA A 106 1.37 7.01 -2.00
N CYS A 107 1.69 7.83 -2.98
CA CYS A 107 3.08 8.18 -3.29
C CYS A 107 3.45 9.51 -2.61
N TRP A 108 4.56 9.54 -1.86
CA TRP A 108 5.04 10.74 -1.17
C TRP A 108 6.04 11.50 -2.03
N LEU A 109 5.66 12.68 -2.47
CA LEU A 109 6.43 13.52 -3.38
C LEU A 109 6.65 14.93 -2.78
N PRO A 110 7.74 15.64 -3.13
CA PRO A 110 8.74 15.25 -4.14
C PRO A 110 9.85 14.33 -3.61
N GLU A 111 10.13 14.27 -2.29
CA GLU A 111 11.35 13.66 -1.76
C GLU A 111 11.13 12.26 -1.19
N GLY A 112 10.01 12.01 -0.51
CA GLY A 112 9.77 10.79 0.25
C GLY A 112 9.94 9.52 -0.57
N HIS A 113 9.45 9.48 -1.80
CA HIS A 113 9.63 8.37 -2.73
C HIS A 113 10.42 8.76 -3.98
N ALA A 114 11.29 9.79 -3.90
CA ALA A 114 12.02 10.31 -5.07
C ALA A 114 12.74 9.22 -5.87
N ALA A 115 13.46 8.31 -5.21
CA ALA A 115 14.19 7.23 -5.87
C ALA A 115 13.26 6.24 -6.58
N TYR A 116 12.14 5.89 -5.95
CA TYR A 116 11.12 5.03 -6.56
C TYR A 116 10.42 5.73 -7.73
N TRP A 117 10.07 7.02 -7.54
CA TRP A 117 9.44 7.82 -8.58
C TRP A 117 10.34 8.02 -9.80
N ALA A 118 11.62 8.30 -9.60
CA ALA A 118 12.60 8.40 -10.68
C ALA A 118 12.74 7.09 -11.46
N LYS A 119 12.65 5.95 -10.78
CA LYS A 119 12.82 4.63 -11.41
C LYS A 119 11.54 4.12 -12.09
N TYR A 120 10.38 4.32 -11.48
CA TYR A 120 9.12 3.68 -11.89
C TYR A 120 8.02 4.67 -12.30
N GLY A 121 8.21 5.98 -12.06
CA GLY A 121 7.20 7.00 -12.33
C GLY A 121 7.15 7.54 -13.75
N GLY A 122 8.06 7.10 -14.65
CA GLY A 122 8.20 7.69 -15.99
C GLY A 122 6.92 7.71 -16.84
N ASN A 123 6.06 6.71 -16.68
CA ASN A 123 4.75 6.64 -17.34
C ASN A 123 3.58 6.86 -16.38
N ALA A 124 3.85 7.26 -15.16
CA ALA A 124 2.82 7.55 -14.16
C ALA A 124 2.46 9.05 -14.13
N MET A 125 1.40 9.35 -13.41
CA MET A 125 0.93 10.70 -13.12
C MET A 125 0.35 10.80 -11.72
N GLU A 126 0.41 11.96 -11.13
CA GLU A 126 -0.39 12.29 -9.94
C GLU A 126 -1.84 12.52 -10.36
N VAL A 127 -2.76 11.85 -9.69
CA VAL A 127 -4.22 11.92 -9.93
C VAL A 127 -4.88 12.89 -8.96
N ALA A 128 -4.55 12.76 -7.67
CA ALA A 128 -5.07 13.59 -6.61
C ALA A 128 -4.04 13.75 -5.50
N ARG A 129 -4.03 14.88 -4.86
CA ARG A 129 -3.27 15.12 -3.64
C ARG A 129 -4.12 14.72 -2.44
N LEU A 130 -3.82 13.54 -1.86
CA LEU A 130 -4.60 12.95 -0.78
C LEU A 130 -4.41 13.68 0.55
N TYR A 131 -3.22 14.17 0.82
CA TYR A 131 -2.89 15.01 1.97
C TYR A 131 -1.54 15.68 1.80
N ASP A 132 -1.36 16.83 2.44
CA ASP A 132 -0.11 17.55 2.59
C ASP A 132 0.53 17.29 3.96
N GLY A 133 1.80 17.68 4.15
CA GLY A 133 2.48 17.62 5.44
C GLY A 133 3.11 16.26 5.76
N ALA A 134 3.15 15.34 4.79
CA ALA A 134 3.85 14.07 4.95
C ALA A 134 5.35 14.30 5.18
N ARG A 135 5.93 13.66 6.20
CA ARG A 135 7.37 13.83 6.52
C ARG A 135 7.90 12.67 7.33
N PHE A 136 9.19 12.44 7.21
CA PHE A 136 9.97 11.60 8.11
C PHE A 136 10.61 12.43 9.21
N PHE A 137 10.72 11.87 10.40
CA PHE A 137 11.45 12.49 11.50
C PHE A 137 11.86 11.44 12.53
N TRP A 138 12.85 11.77 13.34
CA TRP A 138 13.12 11.03 14.57
C TRP A 138 12.43 11.72 15.73
N ALA A 139 11.95 10.93 16.66
CA ALA A 139 11.28 11.42 17.86
C ALA A 139 11.87 10.73 19.10
N VAL A 140 11.65 11.34 20.23
CA VAL A 140 11.85 10.76 21.55
C VAL A 140 10.52 10.76 22.30
N PRO A 141 10.31 9.88 23.30
CA PRO A 141 9.18 10.00 24.19
C PRO A 141 9.13 11.38 24.88
N ASP A 142 7.94 11.87 25.18
CA ASP A 142 7.70 13.21 25.76
C ASP A 142 8.38 13.43 27.12
N TYR A 143 8.62 12.35 27.88
CA TYR A 143 9.34 12.41 29.16
C TYR A 143 10.87 12.63 29.02
N VAL A 144 11.44 12.54 27.81
CA VAL A 144 12.85 12.89 27.56
C VAL A 144 12.97 14.41 27.56
N PRO A 145 13.78 15.04 28.46
CA PRO A 145 13.81 16.50 28.59
C PRO A 145 14.24 17.19 27.31
N ALA A 146 13.47 18.19 26.88
CA ALA A 146 13.79 18.99 25.69
C ALA A 146 15.08 19.80 25.85
N SER A 147 15.44 20.17 27.07
CA SER A 147 16.71 20.84 27.41
C SER A 147 17.94 19.97 27.19
N GLU A 148 17.78 18.64 27.22
CA GLU A 148 18.88 17.70 26.98
C GLU A 148 18.91 17.23 25.53
N VAL A 149 17.73 16.93 24.95
CA VAL A 149 17.62 16.35 23.59
C VAL A 149 16.57 17.12 22.79
N ALA A 150 16.97 18.12 22.04
CA ALA A 150 16.10 18.88 21.12
C ALA A 150 16.30 18.49 19.65
N SER A 151 17.48 17.99 19.31
CA SER A 151 17.86 17.66 17.94
C SER A 151 18.55 16.29 17.84
N ILE A 152 18.68 15.77 16.63
CA ILE A 152 19.46 14.55 16.35
C ILE A 152 20.93 14.74 16.76
N ALA A 153 21.48 15.93 16.58
CA ALA A 153 22.86 16.24 16.98
C ALA A 153 23.09 16.07 18.49
N ASP A 154 22.06 16.28 19.33
CA ASP A 154 22.18 16.15 20.78
C ASP A 154 22.40 14.71 21.24
N LEU A 155 22.08 13.72 20.40
CA LEU A 155 22.35 12.30 20.69
C LEU A 155 23.84 12.00 20.83
N ALA A 156 24.70 12.86 20.28
CA ALA A 156 26.15 12.74 20.38
C ALA A 156 26.72 13.32 21.70
N LYS A 157 25.94 14.07 22.48
CA LYS A 157 26.38 14.58 23.78
C LYS A 157 26.69 13.42 24.73
N PRO A 158 27.87 13.40 25.45
CA PRO A 158 28.26 12.26 26.26
C PRO A 158 27.20 11.85 27.30
N ALA A 159 26.60 12.80 28.02
CA ALA A 159 25.54 12.52 29.00
C ALA A 159 24.25 11.92 28.38
N VAL A 160 23.88 12.38 27.19
CA VAL A 160 22.74 11.84 26.43
C VAL A 160 23.08 10.44 25.92
N ALA A 161 24.26 10.29 25.31
CA ALA A 161 24.71 9.02 24.75
C ALA A 161 24.79 7.89 25.80
N GLN A 162 25.12 8.18 27.05
CA GLN A 162 25.14 7.21 28.14
C GLN A 162 23.74 6.72 28.54
N ARG A 163 22.71 7.55 28.40
CA ARG A 163 21.33 7.25 28.81
C ARG A 163 20.48 6.68 27.69
N MET A 164 20.82 7.02 26.43
CA MET A 164 20.02 6.66 25.25
C MET A 164 20.24 5.19 24.87
N THR A 165 19.13 4.49 24.57
CA THR A 165 19.18 3.17 23.95
C THR A 165 19.92 3.22 22.62
N LYS A 166 20.92 2.36 22.44
CA LYS A 166 21.82 2.41 21.29
C LYS A 166 21.25 1.80 20.03
N VAL A 167 20.36 0.84 20.16
CA VAL A 167 19.68 0.23 19.01
C VAL A 167 18.48 1.09 18.63
N ILE A 168 18.56 1.66 17.43
CA ILE A 168 17.46 2.40 16.81
C ILE A 168 16.68 1.42 15.97
N GLN A 169 15.46 1.08 16.39
CA GLN A 169 14.63 0.13 15.67
C GLN A 169 13.96 0.81 14.48
N GLY A 170 14.27 0.36 13.28
CA GLY A 170 13.61 0.73 12.03
C GLY A 170 12.54 -0.29 11.61
N ILE A 171 11.94 -0.04 10.44
CA ILE A 171 11.05 -0.97 9.74
C ILE A 171 11.79 -1.66 8.59
N GLY A 172 11.08 -2.27 7.63
CA GLY A 172 11.70 -3.02 6.52
C GLY A 172 12.76 -2.22 5.74
N THR A 173 13.76 -2.91 5.21
CA THR A 173 14.91 -2.29 4.51
C THR A 173 14.52 -1.49 3.26
N ALA A 174 13.41 -1.86 2.61
CA ALA A 174 12.88 -1.15 1.45
C ALA A 174 12.16 0.18 1.80
N ALA A 175 11.89 0.41 3.09
CA ALA A 175 11.22 1.64 3.53
C ALA A 175 12.20 2.82 3.56
N VAL A 176 11.80 3.94 2.97
CA VAL A 176 12.65 5.14 2.87
C VAL A 176 13.09 5.65 4.24
N ILE A 177 12.21 5.65 5.25
CA ILE A 177 12.57 6.05 6.61
C ILE A 177 13.75 5.23 7.17
N THR A 178 13.81 3.92 6.86
CA THR A 178 14.92 3.07 7.28
C THR A 178 16.22 3.48 6.57
N THR A 179 16.17 3.71 5.26
CA THR A 179 17.33 4.12 4.47
C THR A 179 17.89 5.48 4.92
N VAL A 180 17.01 6.49 5.08
CA VAL A 180 17.46 7.84 5.52
C VAL A 180 17.90 7.82 6.98
N SER A 181 17.33 6.96 7.82
CA SER A 181 17.79 6.79 9.21
C SER A 181 19.17 6.13 9.29
N GLN A 182 19.47 5.15 8.43
CA GLN A 182 20.80 4.58 8.34
C GLN A 182 21.84 5.64 7.94
N LYS A 183 21.49 6.50 6.96
CA LYS A 183 22.33 7.63 6.57
C LYS A 183 22.51 8.60 7.73
N ALA A 184 21.46 8.93 8.48
CA ALA A 184 21.53 9.85 9.62
C ALA A 184 22.45 9.33 10.72
N VAL A 185 22.46 8.03 11.02
CA VAL A 185 23.38 7.43 11.98
C VAL A 185 24.85 7.76 11.63
N GLY A 186 25.26 7.56 10.37
CA GLY A 186 26.62 7.87 9.90
C GLY A 186 26.91 9.37 9.85
N GLU A 187 26.00 10.14 9.21
CA GLU A 187 26.21 11.58 9.03
C GLU A 187 26.30 12.37 10.35
N TYR A 188 25.58 11.93 11.38
CA TYR A 188 25.68 12.53 12.72
C TYR A 188 26.79 11.91 13.58
N GLY A 189 27.57 10.95 13.04
CA GLY A 189 28.68 10.29 13.75
C GLY A 189 28.21 9.42 14.92
N LEU A 190 26.96 9.00 14.93
CA LEU A 190 26.37 8.26 16.03
C LEU A 190 26.88 6.81 16.10
N ASP A 191 27.30 6.24 14.98
CA ASP A 191 27.91 4.92 14.88
C ASP A 191 29.16 4.80 15.74
N SER A 192 30.02 5.82 15.76
CA SER A 192 31.21 5.88 16.61
C SER A 192 30.89 5.88 18.13
N LEU A 193 29.64 6.22 18.48
CA LEU A 193 29.12 6.23 19.85
C LEU A 193 28.31 4.97 20.18
N GLY A 194 28.34 3.96 19.31
CA GLY A 194 27.69 2.68 19.47
C GLY A 194 26.21 2.64 19.06
N TYR A 195 25.68 3.71 18.45
CA TYR A 195 24.34 3.64 17.88
C TYR A 195 24.33 2.81 16.60
N SER A 196 23.29 2.06 16.43
CA SER A 196 23.06 1.28 15.20
C SER A 196 21.59 1.25 14.84
N LEU A 197 21.28 1.34 13.54
CA LEU A 197 19.94 1.11 13.04
C LEU A 197 19.73 -0.38 12.80
N ARG A 198 18.66 -0.93 13.34
CA ARG A 198 18.24 -2.32 13.11
C ARG A 198 16.94 -2.31 12.30
N PRO A 199 16.96 -2.73 11.04
CA PRO A 199 15.73 -2.97 10.29
C PRO A 199 14.89 -4.07 10.92
N GLY A 200 13.56 -4.05 10.72
CA GLY A 200 12.67 -5.05 11.29
C GLY A 200 11.26 -4.97 10.73
N LYS A 201 10.35 -5.69 11.36
CA LYS A 201 8.93 -5.64 11.03
C LYS A 201 8.24 -4.44 11.72
N PRO A 202 7.12 -3.94 11.21
CA PRO A 202 6.35 -2.89 11.89
C PRO A 202 6.01 -3.21 13.35
N ALA A 203 5.70 -4.48 13.67
CA ALA A 203 5.43 -4.91 15.04
C ALA A 203 6.67 -4.85 15.96
N GLU A 204 7.88 -5.07 15.43
CA GLU A 204 9.12 -4.92 16.21
C GLU A 204 9.42 -3.44 16.46
N TRP A 205 9.13 -2.60 15.48
CA TRP A 205 9.27 -1.16 15.57
C TRP A 205 8.36 -0.57 16.66
N THR A 206 7.05 -0.88 16.65
CA THR A 206 6.12 -0.43 17.69
C THR A 206 6.44 -1.04 19.03
N GLY A 207 6.75 -2.35 19.09
CA GLY A 207 7.11 -3.05 20.33
C GLY A 207 8.35 -2.49 21.02
N ALA A 208 9.36 -2.03 20.26
CA ALA A 208 10.54 -1.37 20.82
C ALA A 208 10.18 -0.03 21.50
N TYR A 209 9.27 0.75 20.89
CA TYR A 209 8.75 1.97 21.47
C TYR A 209 7.94 1.70 22.74
N ASP A 210 6.97 0.78 22.65
CA ASP A 210 6.07 0.46 23.78
C ASP A 210 6.86 -0.07 24.99
N ALA A 211 7.83 -0.95 24.76
CA ALA A 211 8.70 -1.47 25.82
C ALA A 211 9.55 -0.36 26.45
N ALA A 212 10.11 0.56 25.65
CA ALA A 212 10.90 1.66 26.17
C ALA A 212 10.05 2.62 27.00
N VAL A 213 8.82 2.93 26.56
CA VAL A 213 7.88 3.79 27.30
C VAL A 213 7.45 3.13 28.62
N ALA A 214 7.14 1.83 28.60
CA ALA A 214 6.76 1.09 29.81
C ALA A 214 7.86 1.05 30.89
N GLU A 215 9.12 1.04 30.46
CA GLU A 215 10.29 1.01 31.34
C GLU A 215 10.89 2.40 31.63
N GLY A 216 10.35 3.46 31.05
CA GLY A 216 10.89 4.83 31.18
C GLY A 216 12.29 5.00 30.56
N ARG A 217 12.68 4.12 29.62
CA ARG A 217 13.98 4.18 28.95
C ARG A 217 14.01 5.27 27.89
N TRP A 218 15.14 5.92 27.75
CA TRP A 218 15.38 6.85 26.67
C TRP A 218 15.61 6.10 25.36
N ILE A 219 14.77 6.38 24.38
CA ILE A 219 14.84 5.80 23.03
C ILE A 219 14.71 6.92 22.01
N VAL A 220 15.45 6.83 20.93
CA VAL A 220 15.19 7.58 19.71
C VAL A 220 14.43 6.68 18.74
N PHE A 221 13.42 7.22 18.11
CA PHE A 221 12.41 6.46 17.38
C PHE A 221 12.17 7.08 15.99
N PRO A 222 12.65 6.44 14.91
CA PRO A 222 12.34 6.86 13.55
C PRO A 222 10.85 6.70 13.29
N THR A 223 10.19 7.76 12.85
CA THR A 223 8.76 7.76 12.61
C THR A 223 8.39 8.73 11.47
N TRP A 224 7.12 8.92 11.25
CA TRP A 224 6.61 9.77 10.16
C TRP A 224 5.25 10.37 10.53
N ALA A 225 4.80 11.34 9.76
CA ALA A 225 3.44 11.84 9.76
C ALA A 225 2.86 11.67 8.33
N PRO A 226 1.60 11.17 8.18
CA PRO A 226 0.66 10.76 9.23
C PRO A 226 1.00 9.40 9.83
N GLN A 227 0.75 9.23 11.14
CA GLN A 227 0.94 7.95 11.84
C GLN A 227 0.25 8.04 13.21
N TYR A 228 -0.38 6.96 13.67
CA TYR A 228 -1.25 6.96 14.86
C TYR A 228 -0.56 7.39 16.17
N LEU A 229 0.75 7.13 16.34
CA LEU A 229 1.51 7.54 17.51
C LEU A 229 1.67 9.08 17.62
N ASN A 230 1.44 9.81 16.53
CA ASN A 230 1.45 11.28 16.55
C ASN A 230 0.22 11.84 17.29
N ARG A 231 -0.81 11.01 17.49
CA ARG A 231 -2.00 11.39 18.26
C ARG A 231 -1.72 11.31 19.76
N GLY A 232 -1.98 12.40 20.46
CA GLY A 232 -1.89 12.43 21.92
C GLY A 232 -0.57 12.97 22.51
N GLY A 233 0.35 13.47 21.68
CA GLY A 233 1.51 14.25 22.14
C GLY A 233 2.58 13.46 22.89
N LYS A 234 2.55 12.13 22.85
CA LYS A 234 3.52 11.27 23.57
C LYS A 234 4.88 11.15 22.86
N LEU A 235 4.97 11.64 21.62
CA LEU A 235 6.19 11.70 20.84
C LEU A 235 6.59 13.16 20.64
N ARG A 236 7.84 13.48 20.94
CA ARG A 236 8.42 14.78 20.65
C ARG A 236 9.40 14.65 19.49
N PRO A 237 9.10 15.27 18.32
CA PRO A 237 10.00 15.29 17.18
C PRO A 237 11.33 15.96 17.54
N LEU A 238 12.41 15.41 16.99
CA LEU A 238 13.76 16.01 17.05
C LEU A 238 13.97 16.89 15.80
N GLN A 239 14.68 17.98 15.99
CA GLN A 239 15.19 18.78 14.88
C GLN A 239 16.25 17.98 14.12
N ASP A 240 16.24 18.10 12.79
CA ASP A 240 17.26 17.56 11.90
C ASP A 240 18.03 18.73 11.23
N PRO A 241 19.06 19.31 11.90
CA PRO A 241 19.74 20.49 11.36
C PRO A 241 20.51 20.21 10.07
N ARG A 242 20.77 18.95 9.73
CA ARG A 242 21.44 18.56 8.47
C ARG A 242 20.48 18.21 7.35
N GLY A 243 19.17 18.12 7.63
CA GLY A 243 18.14 17.78 6.65
C GLY A 243 18.26 16.37 6.06
N ILE A 244 18.87 15.44 6.80
CA ILE A 244 19.12 14.07 6.29
C ILE A 244 17.84 13.27 6.12
N LEU A 245 16.83 13.53 6.96
CA LEU A 245 15.54 12.84 6.91
C LEU A 245 14.62 13.37 5.82
N GLY A 246 15.03 14.41 5.10
CA GLY A 246 14.26 15.05 4.03
C GLY A 246 13.26 16.09 4.52
N GLY A 247 12.58 16.71 3.55
CA GLY A 247 11.62 17.79 3.78
C GLY A 247 10.19 17.31 3.93
N VAL A 248 9.28 18.29 3.79
CA VAL A 248 7.83 18.05 3.80
C VAL A 248 7.38 17.61 2.41
N ASN A 249 6.57 16.58 2.38
CA ASN A 249 5.99 16.00 1.18
C ASN A 249 4.48 16.18 1.16
N HIS A 250 3.89 15.94 -0.01
CA HIS A 250 2.48 15.61 -0.16
C HIS A 250 2.33 14.13 -0.55
N ALA A 251 1.21 13.55 -0.23
CA ALA A 251 0.87 12.19 -0.62
C ALA A 251 -0.14 12.21 -1.75
N SER A 252 0.18 11.54 -2.84
CA SER A 252 -0.67 11.51 -4.03
C SER A 252 -1.21 10.12 -4.33
N LEU A 253 -2.49 10.07 -4.73
CA LEU A 253 -2.98 8.98 -5.54
C LEU A 253 -2.27 9.09 -6.90
N VAL A 254 -1.59 8.04 -7.32
CA VAL A 254 -0.88 8.01 -8.60
C VAL A 254 -1.37 6.86 -9.47
N ALA A 255 -1.18 6.98 -10.77
CA ALA A 255 -1.62 5.98 -11.75
C ALA A 255 -0.71 5.96 -12.98
N PRO A 256 -0.54 4.82 -13.65
CA PRO A 256 -0.04 4.80 -15.01
C PRO A 256 -0.98 5.59 -15.93
N ARG A 257 -0.45 6.49 -16.76
CA ARG A 257 -1.27 7.43 -17.58
C ARG A 257 -2.30 6.71 -18.44
N GLY A 258 -1.90 5.66 -19.15
CA GLY A 258 -2.81 4.91 -20.01
C GLY A 258 -3.92 4.18 -19.24
N ARG A 259 -3.58 3.62 -18.06
CA ARG A 259 -4.56 2.97 -17.17
C ARG A 259 -5.58 3.96 -16.64
N PHE A 260 -5.13 5.12 -16.16
CA PHE A 260 -6.02 6.16 -15.67
C PHE A 260 -6.93 6.72 -16.77
N GLN A 261 -6.38 6.97 -17.96
CA GLN A 261 -7.15 7.46 -19.10
C GLN A 261 -8.22 6.47 -19.59
N ALA A 262 -8.01 5.17 -19.39
CA ALA A 262 -8.99 4.13 -19.72
C ALA A 262 -10.19 4.07 -18.77
N LEU A 263 -10.09 4.68 -17.57
CA LEU A 263 -11.23 4.75 -16.65
C LEU A 263 -12.32 5.68 -17.18
N PRO A 264 -13.61 5.45 -16.83
CA PRO A 264 -14.70 6.36 -17.17
C PRO A 264 -14.41 7.80 -16.74
N ALA A 265 -14.83 8.78 -17.52
CA ALA A 265 -14.57 10.20 -17.23
C ALA A 265 -15.11 10.64 -15.86
N THR A 266 -16.28 10.12 -15.48
CA THR A 266 -16.89 10.35 -14.16
C THR A 266 -16.03 9.80 -13.03
N THR A 267 -15.49 8.58 -13.18
CA THR A 267 -14.58 7.97 -12.20
C THR A 267 -13.30 8.80 -12.06
N ARG A 268 -12.70 9.20 -13.15
CA ARG A 268 -11.50 10.07 -13.14
C ARG A 268 -11.75 11.39 -12.43
N ALA A 269 -12.92 12.01 -12.68
CA ALA A 269 -13.28 13.28 -12.06
C ALA A 269 -13.46 13.16 -10.54
N VAL A 270 -14.07 12.07 -10.04
CA VAL A 270 -14.22 11.80 -8.61
C VAL A 270 -12.86 11.53 -7.97
N LEU A 271 -12.06 10.66 -8.56
CA LEU A 271 -10.72 10.31 -8.03
C LEU A 271 -9.83 11.54 -7.89
N ALA A 272 -9.89 12.48 -8.86
CA ALA A 272 -9.08 13.70 -8.86
C ALA A 272 -9.44 14.69 -7.74
N ARG A 273 -10.59 14.51 -7.06
CA ARG A 273 -11.05 15.38 -5.97
C ARG A 273 -10.83 14.81 -4.58
N ILE A 274 -10.35 13.55 -4.47
CA ILE A 274 -10.14 12.92 -3.18
C ILE A 274 -9.05 13.68 -2.41
N ASP A 275 -9.43 14.18 -1.24
CA ASP A 275 -8.55 14.82 -0.27
C ASP A 275 -8.91 14.33 1.13
N LEU A 276 -7.99 13.64 1.79
CA LEU A 276 -8.19 13.04 3.10
C LEU A 276 -7.76 13.97 4.23
N GLY A 277 -6.76 14.81 3.96
CA GLY A 277 -6.05 15.58 4.97
C GLY A 277 -5.17 14.70 5.87
N LEU A 278 -4.12 15.31 6.42
CA LEU A 278 -3.16 14.61 7.30
C LEU A 278 -3.85 14.03 8.54
N ASP A 279 -4.72 14.84 9.17
CA ASP A 279 -5.43 14.46 10.40
C ASP A 279 -6.43 13.33 10.14
N GLY A 280 -7.10 13.33 8.98
CA GLY A 280 -8.02 12.26 8.61
C GLY A 280 -7.32 10.90 8.49
N VAL A 281 -6.14 10.89 7.85
CA VAL A 281 -5.33 9.67 7.75
C VAL A 281 -4.80 9.24 9.13
N THR A 282 -4.34 10.19 9.96
CA THR A 282 -3.89 9.90 11.33
C THR A 282 -5.02 9.33 12.19
N GLU A 283 -6.24 9.85 12.04
CA GLU A 283 -7.42 9.34 12.75
C GLU A 283 -7.76 7.91 12.33
N MET A 284 -7.84 7.66 11.03
CA MET A 284 -8.11 6.32 10.50
C MET A 284 -7.02 5.32 10.90
N ASP A 285 -5.76 5.74 10.86
CA ASP A 285 -4.62 4.92 11.29
C ASP A 285 -4.71 4.58 12.79
N TRP A 286 -5.18 5.52 13.62
CA TRP A 286 -5.46 5.28 15.03
C TRP A 286 -6.61 4.27 15.23
N LEU A 287 -7.69 4.38 14.46
CA LEU A 287 -8.79 3.40 14.50
C LEU A 287 -8.31 1.98 14.19
N VAL A 288 -7.34 1.82 13.30
CA VAL A 288 -6.75 0.51 12.98
C VAL A 288 -5.86 0.01 14.12
N ASN A 289 -4.89 0.82 14.55
CA ASN A 289 -3.84 0.33 15.46
C ASN A 289 -4.31 0.26 16.92
N VAL A 290 -5.15 1.19 17.36
CA VAL A 290 -5.68 1.28 18.73
C VAL A 290 -7.13 0.82 18.79
N GLY A 291 -7.97 1.28 17.88
CA GLY A 291 -9.40 0.93 17.81
C GLY A 291 -9.66 -0.48 17.28
N LYS A 292 -8.63 -1.21 16.83
CA LYS A 292 -8.69 -2.59 16.31
C LYS A 292 -9.68 -2.78 15.15
N LYS A 293 -9.88 -1.72 14.36
CA LYS A 293 -10.69 -1.76 13.16
C LYS A 293 -9.87 -2.26 11.97
N THR A 294 -10.53 -2.89 11.00
CA THR A 294 -9.92 -3.10 9.69
C THR A 294 -9.73 -1.76 8.96
N PRO A 295 -8.81 -1.62 8.02
CA PRO A 295 -8.65 -0.39 7.25
C PRO A 295 -9.96 0.07 6.57
N ARG A 296 -10.77 -0.86 6.06
CA ARG A 296 -12.05 -0.54 5.44
C ARG A 296 -13.11 -0.06 6.44
N GLU A 297 -13.17 -0.65 7.62
CA GLU A 297 -14.05 -0.16 8.69
C GLU A 297 -13.64 1.24 9.14
N ALA A 298 -12.34 1.48 9.33
CA ALA A 298 -11.82 2.80 9.69
C ALA A 298 -12.15 3.84 8.61
N ALA A 299 -11.98 3.51 7.33
CA ALA A 299 -12.33 4.36 6.21
C ALA A 299 -13.83 4.69 6.19
N ARG A 300 -14.70 3.70 6.35
CA ARG A 300 -16.16 3.91 6.38
C ARG A 300 -16.60 4.80 7.52
N LEU A 301 -16.06 4.59 8.72
CA LEU A 301 -16.36 5.43 9.89
C LEU A 301 -15.93 6.88 9.66
N TRP A 302 -14.72 7.08 9.14
CA TRP A 302 -14.24 8.41 8.83
C TRP A 302 -15.05 9.09 7.72
N MET A 303 -15.37 8.36 6.63
CA MET A 303 -16.19 8.87 5.53
C MET A 303 -17.59 9.26 6.00
N GLN A 304 -18.18 8.51 6.92
CA GLN A 304 -19.47 8.83 7.52
C GLN A 304 -19.40 10.09 8.37
N ALA A 305 -18.36 10.23 9.19
CA ALA A 305 -18.14 11.42 10.01
C ALA A 305 -17.82 12.68 9.18
N ASN A 306 -17.33 12.50 7.95
CA ASN A 306 -16.94 13.56 7.01
C ASN A 306 -17.81 13.57 5.74
N ASP A 307 -19.10 13.20 5.84
CA ASP A 307 -20.00 13.01 4.69
C ASP A 307 -20.07 14.24 3.77
N GLY A 308 -20.09 15.44 4.33
CA GLY A 308 -20.10 16.70 3.54
C GLY A 308 -18.87 16.83 2.63
N ARG A 309 -17.67 16.47 3.10
CA ARG A 309 -16.42 16.44 2.33
C ARG A 309 -16.49 15.35 1.26
N VAL A 310 -16.85 14.13 1.67
CA VAL A 310 -16.94 12.97 0.79
C VAL A 310 -17.96 13.18 -0.33
N SER A 311 -19.16 13.71 -0.02
CA SER A 311 -20.18 14.03 -1.00
C SER A 311 -19.72 15.10 -1.99
N GLY A 312 -18.82 16.00 -1.58
CA GLY A 312 -18.21 17.02 -2.44
C GLY A 312 -17.37 16.42 -3.58
N TRP A 313 -16.80 15.24 -3.40
CA TRP A 313 -16.00 14.59 -4.45
C TRP A 313 -16.83 14.10 -5.64
N PHE A 314 -18.13 13.86 -5.45
CA PHE A 314 -19.07 13.36 -6.47
C PHE A 314 -19.81 14.47 -7.26
N ARG A 315 -19.50 15.75 -6.98
CA ARG A 315 -20.16 16.92 -7.62
C ARG A 315 -19.46 17.44 -8.86
#